data_38a22ee671c9e67b30bdaf8bebd327f3
#
_entry.id   38a22ee671c9e67b30bdaf8bebd327f3
#
_cell.length_a   1.000
_cell.length_b   1.000
_cell.length_c   1.000
_cell.angle_alpha   90.00
_cell.angle_beta   90.00
_cell.angle_gamma   90.00
#
_symmetry.space_group_name_H-M   'P 1'
#
loop_
_entity.id
_entity.type
_entity.pdbx_description
1 polymer ?
#
loop_
_entity_poly.entity_id
_entity_poly.type
_entity_poly.pdbx_seq_one_letter_code
_entity_poly.pdbx_strand_id
1 'polypeptide(L)'
;MPTKKDKQLSDQIDMIRERIVKDMCEYNRLIRDKKVAPHVVSMMLLMETMSFMKCYAPSPMHVAHMITNLLSDYLCQERDEYEEHMLSKIKTRKTKH
;
A
#
# COMPACT_ATOMS: atom_id res chain seq x y z
N MET A 1 -20.41 -9.29 -17.43
CA MET A 1 -19.12 -9.50 -18.10
C MET A 1 -18.31 -8.22 -18.11
N PRO A 2 -17.02 -8.26 -17.81
CA PRO A 2 -16.18 -7.07 -17.88
C PRO A 2 -16.09 -6.57 -19.33
N THR A 3 -16.13 -5.26 -19.50
CA THR A 3 -15.99 -4.61 -20.79
C THR A 3 -14.53 -4.64 -21.25
N LYS A 4 -14.26 -4.28 -22.51
CA LYS A 4 -12.89 -4.11 -23.02
C LYS A 4 -12.11 -3.07 -22.19
N LYS A 5 -12.80 -2.00 -21.74
CA LYS A 5 -12.18 -0.98 -20.90
C LYS A 5 -11.77 -1.53 -19.54
N ASP A 6 -12.61 -2.38 -18.94
CA ASP A 6 -12.31 -3.01 -17.64
C ASP A 6 -11.11 -3.93 -17.76
N LYS A 7 -11.01 -4.69 -18.84
CA LYS A 7 -9.87 -5.55 -19.10
C LYS A 7 -8.58 -4.75 -19.32
N GLN A 8 -8.65 -3.66 -20.10
CA GLN A 8 -7.50 -2.79 -20.32
C GLN A 8 -7.01 -2.17 -19.02
N LEU A 9 -7.94 -1.72 -18.18
CA LEU A 9 -7.60 -1.13 -16.87
C LEU A 9 -6.94 -2.18 -15.97
N SER A 10 -7.50 -3.40 -15.93
CA SER A 10 -6.93 -4.50 -15.16
C SER A 10 -5.51 -4.83 -15.62
N ASP A 11 -5.29 -4.91 -16.94
CA ASP A 11 -3.98 -5.19 -17.51
C ASP A 11 -2.97 -4.09 -17.18
N GLN A 12 -3.40 -2.83 -17.20
CA GLN A 12 -2.56 -1.69 -16.83
C GLN A 12 -2.18 -1.74 -15.35
N ILE A 13 -3.13 -2.05 -14.48
CA ILE A 13 -2.89 -2.19 -13.05
C ILE A 13 -1.88 -3.29 -12.78
N ASP A 14 -2.04 -4.44 -13.42
CA ASP A 14 -1.13 -5.57 -13.25
C ASP A 14 0.29 -5.23 -13.72
N MET A 15 0.40 -4.54 -14.84
CA MET A 15 1.70 -4.10 -15.38
C MET A 15 2.41 -3.13 -14.42
N ILE A 16 1.69 -2.16 -13.89
CA ILE A 16 2.23 -1.18 -12.95
C ILE A 16 2.62 -1.86 -11.64
N ARG A 17 1.76 -2.74 -11.13
CA ARG A 17 2.04 -3.49 -9.89
C ARG A 17 3.29 -4.34 -10.03
N GLU A 18 3.46 -5.02 -11.16
CA GLU A 18 4.64 -5.82 -11.43
C GLU A 18 5.91 -4.98 -11.41
N ARG A 19 5.85 -3.79 -12.01
CA ARG A 19 6.98 -2.85 -12.01
C ARG A 19 7.32 -2.37 -10.60
N ILE A 20 6.31 -2.01 -9.83
CA ILE A 20 6.50 -1.57 -8.45
C ILE A 20 7.11 -2.68 -7.60
N VAL A 21 6.62 -3.92 -7.76
CA VAL A 21 7.15 -5.07 -7.01
C VAL A 21 8.63 -5.31 -7.34
N LYS A 22 9.02 -5.19 -8.61
CA LYS A 22 10.43 -5.31 -9.00
C LYS A 22 11.29 -4.25 -8.32
N ASP A 23 10.82 -3.01 -8.32
CA ASP A 23 11.53 -1.91 -7.69
C ASP A 23 11.64 -2.14 -6.17
N MET A 24 10.58 -2.62 -5.54
CA MET A 24 10.60 -2.93 -4.10
C MET A 24 11.60 -4.04 -3.76
N CYS A 25 11.74 -5.04 -4.62
CA CYS A 25 12.74 -6.09 -4.45
C CYS A 25 14.16 -5.52 -4.50
N GLU A 26 14.42 -4.57 -5.37
CA GLU A 26 15.72 -3.89 -5.44
C GLU A 26 15.99 -3.06 -4.18
N TYR A 27 14.99 -2.36 -3.66
CA TYR A 27 15.12 -1.62 -2.41
C TYR A 27 15.41 -2.55 -1.23
N ASN A 28 14.77 -3.73 -1.21
CA ASN A 28 15.05 -4.74 -0.19
C ASN A 28 16.51 -5.22 -0.24
N ARG A 29 17.08 -5.35 -1.43
CA ARG A 29 18.51 -5.67 -1.59
C ARG A 29 19.40 -4.59 -1.03
N LEU A 30 19.07 -3.32 -1.30
CA LEU A 30 19.83 -2.19 -0.76
C LEU A 30 19.82 -2.18 0.77
N ILE A 31 18.67 -2.46 1.36
CA ILE A 31 18.52 -2.53 2.82
C ILE A 31 19.39 -3.64 3.38
N ARG A 32 19.35 -4.82 2.75
CA ARG A 32 20.06 -6.00 3.23
C ARG A 32 21.56 -5.93 2.97
N ASP A 33 21.96 -5.58 1.74
CA ASP A 33 23.36 -5.70 1.31
C ASP A 33 24.19 -4.46 1.62
N LYS A 34 23.59 -3.27 1.53
CA LYS A 34 24.27 -1.99 1.79
C LYS A 34 23.88 -1.36 3.12
N LYS A 35 23.07 -2.05 3.89
CA LYS A 35 22.64 -1.62 5.23
C LYS A 35 22.01 -0.22 5.25
N VAL A 36 21.26 0.10 4.20
CA VAL A 36 20.45 1.31 4.17
C VAL A 36 19.28 1.14 5.13
N ALA A 37 18.99 2.16 5.94
CA ALA A 37 17.91 2.08 6.92
C ALA A 37 16.55 1.98 6.21
N PRO A 38 15.67 1.02 6.58
CA PRO A 38 14.37 0.85 5.93
C PRO A 38 13.50 2.10 5.96
N HIS A 39 13.52 2.86 7.06
CA HIS A 39 12.71 4.08 7.16
C HIS A 39 13.17 5.18 6.21
N VAL A 40 14.47 5.24 5.90
CA VAL A 40 14.99 6.20 4.93
C VAL A 40 14.47 5.87 3.52
N VAL A 41 14.49 4.59 3.15
CA VAL A 41 13.94 4.13 1.87
C VAL A 41 12.45 4.47 1.79
N SER A 42 11.70 4.18 2.85
CA SER A 42 10.25 4.46 2.89
C SER A 42 9.95 5.95 2.78
N MET A 43 10.70 6.80 3.48
CA MET A 43 10.54 8.24 3.41
C MET A 43 10.80 8.77 1.99
N MET A 44 11.88 8.30 1.37
CA MET A 44 12.23 8.72 0.01
C MET A 44 11.17 8.27 -1.00
N LEU A 45 10.67 7.05 -0.88
CA LEU A 45 9.60 6.55 -1.73
C LEU A 45 8.34 7.39 -1.59
N LEU A 46 7.97 7.73 -0.36
CA LEU A 46 6.79 8.55 -0.12
C LEU A 46 6.97 9.95 -0.71
N MET A 47 8.12 10.58 -0.49
CA MET A 47 8.40 11.92 -1.01
C MET A 47 8.38 11.94 -2.55
N GLU A 48 9.00 10.95 -3.19
CA GLU A 48 8.99 10.86 -4.65
C GLU A 48 7.59 10.58 -5.20
N THR A 49 6.82 9.75 -4.51
CA THR A 49 5.43 9.47 -4.88
C THR A 49 4.59 10.74 -4.80
N MET A 50 4.75 11.52 -3.74
CA MET A 50 4.04 12.80 -3.59
C MET A 50 4.41 13.79 -4.69
N SER A 51 5.69 13.88 -5.02
CA SER A 51 6.18 14.74 -6.11
C SER A 51 5.61 14.33 -7.45
N PHE A 52 5.56 13.03 -7.71
CA PHE A 52 4.94 12.47 -8.91
C PHE A 52 3.46 12.82 -8.99
N MET A 53 2.73 12.65 -7.88
CA MET A 53 1.31 12.99 -7.81
C MET A 53 1.05 14.47 -8.08
N LYS A 54 1.91 15.35 -7.57
CA LYS A 54 1.79 16.80 -7.80
C LYS A 54 1.89 17.16 -9.28
N CYS A 55 2.64 16.40 -10.07
CA CYS A 55 2.78 16.66 -11.51
C CYS A 55 1.49 16.41 -12.28
N TYR A 56 0.63 15.50 -11.80
CA TYR A 56 -0.57 15.06 -12.51
C TYR A 56 -1.88 15.42 -11.80
N ALA A 57 -1.82 15.83 -10.55
CA ALA A 57 -3.01 16.20 -9.80
C ALA A 57 -3.46 17.63 -10.17
N PRO A 58 -4.77 17.89 -10.16
CA PRO A 58 -5.29 19.23 -10.46
C PRO A 58 -4.85 20.30 -9.45
N SER A 59 -4.59 19.91 -8.21
CA SER A 59 -4.19 20.85 -7.16
C SER A 59 -3.45 20.10 -6.03
N PRO A 60 -2.69 20.82 -5.20
CA PRO A 60 -2.08 20.20 -4.00
C PRO A 60 -3.12 19.61 -3.03
N MET A 61 -4.28 20.23 -2.93
CA MET A 61 -5.38 19.71 -2.09
C MET A 61 -5.87 18.35 -2.57
N HIS A 62 -5.89 18.14 -3.90
CA HIS A 62 -6.28 16.85 -4.46
C HIS A 62 -5.31 15.74 -4.03
N VAL A 63 -3.99 16.04 -4.05
CA VAL A 63 -2.96 15.10 -3.58
C VAL A 63 -3.18 14.77 -2.10
N ALA A 64 -3.41 15.79 -1.28
CA ALA A 64 -3.67 15.61 0.15
C ALA A 64 -4.89 14.73 0.40
N HIS A 65 -5.97 14.94 -0.36
CA HIS A 65 -7.18 14.11 -0.28
C HIS A 65 -6.92 12.65 -0.63
N MET A 66 -6.20 12.39 -1.72
CA MET A 66 -5.88 11.04 -2.13
C MET A 66 -5.08 10.30 -1.07
N ILE A 67 -4.04 10.95 -0.53
CA ILE A 67 -3.18 10.35 0.49
C ILE A 67 -3.98 10.09 1.78
N THR A 68 -4.80 11.04 2.19
CA THR A 68 -5.64 10.91 3.39
C THR A 68 -6.62 9.75 3.25
N ASN A 69 -7.27 9.61 2.08
CA ASN A 69 -8.22 8.53 1.84
C ASN A 69 -7.53 7.16 1.85
N LEU A 70 -6.38 7.04 1.19
CA LEU A 70 -5.61 5.80 1.17
C LEU A 70 -5.14 5.41 2.57
N LEU A 71 -4.66 6.38 3.34
CA LEU A 71 -4.21 6.14 4.70
C LEU A 71 -5.38 5.72 5.60
N SER A 72 -6.53 6.37 5.47
CA SER A 72 -7.74 6.02 6.22
C SER A 72 -8.18 4.59 5.93
N ASP A 73 -8.22 4.21 4.64
CA ASP A 73 -8.59 2.86 4.24
C ASP A 73 -7.62 1.82 4.78
N TYR A 74 -6.33 2.10 4.73
CA TYR A 74 -5.29 1.22 5.27
C TYR A 74 -5.45 1.02 6.77
N LEU A 75 -5.66 2.09 7.52
CA LEU A 75 -5.84 2.02 8.98
C LEU A 75 -7.12 1.28 9.37
N CYS A 76 -8.20 1.47 8.61
CA CYS A 76 -9.45 0.73 8.83
C CYS A 76 -9.25 -0.77 8.60
N GLN A 77 -8.53 -1.14 7.55
CA GLN A 77 -8.24 -2.53 7.25
C GLN A 77 -7.43 -3.19 8.37
N GLU A 78 -6.38 -2.53 8.86
CA GLU A 78 -5.57 -3.05 9.97
C GLU A 78 -6.39 -3.21 11.25
N ARG A 79 -7.29 -2.26 11.53
CA ARG A 79 -8.17 -2.35 12.69
C ARG A 79 -9.10 -3.54 12.60
N ASP A 80 -9.68 -3.78 11.43
CA ASP A 80 -10.59 -4.91 11.22
C ASP A 80 -9.86 -6.24 11.39
N GLU A 81 -8.66 -6.37 10.85
CA GLU A 81 -7.82 -7.55 11.01
C GLU A 81 -7.46 -7.78 12.49
N TYR A 82 -7.15 -6.73 13.21
CA TYR A 82 -6.86 -6.81 14.65
C TYR A 82 -8.08 -7.27 15.43
N GLU A 83 -9.26 -6.73 15.14
CA GLU A 83 -10.52 -7.14 15.79
C GLU A 83 -10.81 -8.61 15.53
N GLU A 84 -10.67 -9.07 14.29
CA GLU A 84 -10.86 -10.49 13.93
C GLU A 84 -9.91 -11.39 14.71
N HIS A 85 -8.65 -10.98 14.83
CA HIS A 85 -7.64 -11.73 15.58
C HIS A 85 -8.02 -11.85 17.06
N MET A 86 -8.48 -10.76 17.67
CA MET A 86 -8.91 -10.75 19.06
C MET A 86 -10.15 -11.61 19.28
N LEU A 87 -11.13 -11.53 18.38
CA LEU A 87 -12.33 -12.35 18.45
C LEU A 87 -11.99 -13.83 18.31
N SER A 88 -11.07 -14.19 17.44
CA SER A 88 -10.60 -15.56 17.27
C SER A 88 -9.99 -16.10 18.57
N LYS A 89 -9.18 -15.29 19.25
CA LYS A 89 -8.59 -15.68 20.55
C LYS A 89 -9.65 -15.92 21.63
N ILE A 90 -10.68 -15.07 21.68
CA ILE A 90 -11.77 -15.19 22.64
C ILE A 90 -12.53 -16.49 22.40
N LYS A 91 -12.85 -16.81 21.13
CA LYS A 91 -13.54 -18.06 20.76
C LYS A 91 -12.71 -19.29 21.16
N THR A 92 -11.40 -19.25 20.96
CA THR A 92 -10.50 -20.34 21.32
C THR A 92 -10.47 -20.56 22.82
N ARG A 93 -10.49 -19.49 23.63
CA ARG A 93 -10.55 -19.58 25.07
C ARG A 93 -11.86 -20.19 25.56
N LYS A 94 -13.00 -19.84 24.92
CA LYS A 94 -14.30 -20.40 25.29
C LYS A 94 -14.43 -21.88 24.95
N THR A 95 -13.73 -22.36 23.92
CA THR A 95 -13.77 -23.77 23.52
C THR A 95 -12.85 -24.66 24.37
N LYS A 96 -11.94 -24.11 25.15
CA LYS A 96 -11.06 -24.87 26.03
C LYS A 96 -11.70 -25.22 27.39
N HIS A 97 -12.91 -24.80 27.61
CA HIS A 97 -13.70 -25.18 28.76
C HIS A 97 -14.64 -26.33 28.41
#